data_bb9f36477e0ee55e1ec7feb970cea150
#
_entry.id   bb9f36477e0ee55e1ec7feb970cea150
#
_cell.length_a   1.000
_cell.length_b   1.000
_cell.length_c   1.000
_cell.angle_alpha   90.00
_cell.angle_beta   90.00
_cell.angle_gamma   90.00
#
_symmetry.space_group_name_H-M   'P 1'
#
loop_
_entity.id
_entity.type
_entity.pdbx_description
1 polymer ?
#
loop_
_entity_poly.entity_id
_entity_poly.type
_entity_poly.pdbx_seq_one_letter_code
_entity_poly.pdbx_strand_id
1 'polypeptide(L)'
;MKKTILAIILMGASIMGFAQEDKVLMTINGEPVMLSEFMYIYEKNNQESSLEKKTMEEYLELFINFKLKVAEAIAQGVDTTEAFKKELAGYRAQATPKYMQDNEAVDSLVELSYKRQANVRRAAHIAIQCPANADSVAEAEALAKINLARERVTTGVEKKVKKGRKWITVREPEAFDNVAREMTEDPAGKENGGELGWIQVFRYVYPFEEAVYNTPVGGVTEVFRSPYGFHIALVEEERAFEEVHAAHIMKMMPRGGEATAGQAKKDIDSLYQVVLAGADFAEVASANSDDKGSAMRGGDLGWFGRGMMVQPFEDITFGMQPGEMSEPFATRFGWHFVKLYEKRGIQPLDSVRNQLLMQVKRDVRYQEADKSFIKKTRAEYNLPAEMTNEEVKAYADAHLEEKHADLRNLVREYHDGILLFDVSLREVWDKANKDTEGLAAYFKAHKKAYTWDEPRYKGYMI
;
A
#
# COMPACT_ATOMS: atom_id res chain seq x y z
N MET A 1 -48.13 -37.06 -12.28
CA MET A 1 -47.42 -35.84 -11.86
C MET A 1 -47.84 -34.69 -12.78
N LYS A 2 -48.54 -33.69 -12.25
CA LYS A 2 -49.12 -32.60 -13.03
C LYS A 2 -48.05 -31.62 -13.41
N LYS A 3 -47.83 -31.42 -14.73
CA LYS A 3 -47.00 -30.37 -15.27
C LYS A 3 -47.69 -29.03 -15.08
N THR A 4 -47.19 -28.19 -14.21
CA THR A 4 -47.64 -26.80 -14.08
C THR A 4 -46.88 -26.00 -15.17
N ILE A 5 -47.64 -25.45 -16.11
CA ILE A 5 -47.14 -24.66 -17.23
C ILE A 5 -46.66 -23.29 -16.72
N LEU A 6 -45.40 -22.98 -16.96
CA LEU A 6 -44.75 -21.71 -16.64
C LEU A 6 -45.10 -20.71 -17.76
N ALA A 7 -45.81 -19.62 -17.42
CA ALA A 7 -46.04 -18.51 -18.35
C ALA A 7 -44.86 -17.53 -18.31
N ILE A 8 -44.05 -17.50 -19.37
CA ILE A 8 -42.95 -16.56 -19.53
C ILE A 8 -43.48 -15.33 -20.27
N ILE A 9 -43.45 -14.18 -19.61
CA ILE A 9 -43.73 -12.88 -20.26
C ILE A 9 -42.37 -12.22 -20.55
N LEU A 10 -41.95 -12.31 -21.81
CA LEU A 10 -40.80 -11.54 -22.34
C LEU A 10 -41.30 -10.13 -22.73
N MET A 11 -40.97 -9.12 -21.95
CA MET A 11 -41.07 -7.71 -22.37
C MET A 11 -39.65 -7.12 -22.44
N GLY A 12 -39.27 -6.65 -23.64
CA GLY A 12 -38.04 -5.93 -23.88
C GLY A 12 -38.00 -4.62 -23.07
N ALA A 13 -36.89 -4.39 -22.36
CA ALA A 13 -36.70 -3.19 -21.56
C ALA A 13 -35.62 -2.29 -22.20
N SER A 14 -36.06 -1.06 -22.50
CA SER A 14 -35.15 0.07 -22.80
C SER A 14 -34.57 0.61 -21.51
N ILE A 15 -33.27 0.90 -21.53
CA ILE A 15 -32.51 1.41 -20.39
C ILE A 15 -32.87 2.87 -20.14
N MET A 16 -33.55 3.17 -19.04
CA MET A 16 -33.56 4.48 -18.38
C MET A 16 -33.63 4.28 -16.87
N GLY A 17 -32.67 4.92 -16.14
CA GLY A 17 -32.49 4.76 -14.71
C GLY A 17 -33.65 5.27 -13.86
N PHE A 18 -34.40 4.33 -13.34
CA PHE A 18 -35.23 4.44 -12.14
C PHE A 18 -35.05 3.13 -11.37
N ALA A 19 -35.13 3.18 -10.06
CA ALA A 19 -35.15 1.97 -9.22
C ALA A 19 -36.33 1.09 -9.65
N GLN A 20 -36.12 0.20 -10.59
CA GLN A 20 -37.11 -0.74 -11.10
C GLN A 20 -37.22 -1.84 -10.05
N GLU A 21 -38.40 -2.09 -9.51
CA GLU A 21 -38.65 -3.26 -8.65
C GLU A 21 -38.16 -4.52 -9.35
N ASP A 22 -37.32 -5.28 -8.65
CA ASP A 22 -36.75 -6.52 -9.18
C ASP A 22 -37.90 -7.51 -9.44
N LYS A 23 -37.96 -8.07 -10.63
CA LYS A 23 -39.04 -8.93 -11.04
C LYS A 23 -38.81 -10.37 -10.63
N VAL A 24 -39.83 -11.03 -10.14
CA VAL A 24 -39.81 -12.48 -9.91
C VAL A 24 -39.75 -13.19 -11.26
N LEU A 25 -38.66 -13.92 -11.50
CA LEU A 25 -38.46 -14.74 -12.68
C LEU A 25 -39.24 -16.06 -12.58
N MET A 26 -39.17 -16.70 -11.42
CA MET A 26 -39.83 -18.00 -11.12
C MET A 26 -39.97 -18.18 -9.61
N THR A 27 -40.73 -19.21 -9.23
CA THR A 27 -40.90 -19.60 -7.82
C THR A 27 -40.50 -21.07 -7.65
N ILE A 28 -39.65 -21.38 -6.65
CA ILE A 28 -39.25 -22.75 -6.32
C ILE A 28 -39.59 -23.00 -4.85
N ASN A 29 -40.37 -24.03 -4.58
CA ASN A 29 -40.87 -24.38 -3.23
C ASN A 29 -41.58 -23.19 -2.51
N GLY A 30 -42.18 -22.25 -3.26
CA GLY A 30 -42.80 -21.07 -2.70
C GLY A 30 -41.88 -19.84 -2.57
N GLU A 31 -40.59 -20.01 -2.67
CA GLU A 31 -39.60 -18.92 -2.61
C GLU A 31 -39.41 -18.27 -3.97
N PRO A 32 -39.42 -16.93 -4.07
CA PRO A 32 -39.18 -16.22 -5.31
C PRO A 32 -37.72 -16.22 -5.71
N VAL A 33 -37.45 -16.48 -7.00
CA VAL A 33 -36.15 -16.28 -7.64
C VAL A 33 -36.25 -15.07 -8.53
N MET A 34 -35.38 -14.08 -8.29
CA MET A 34 -35.47 -12.78 -8.94
C MET A 34 -34.77 -12.78 -10.30
N LEU A 35 -35.27 -11.95 -11.22
CA LEU A 35 -34.67 -11.79 -12.54
C LEU A 35 -33.23 -11.25 -12.46
N SER A 36 -32.95 -10.34 -11.54
CA SER A 36 -31.62 -9.80 -11.33
C SER A 36 -30.60 -10.87 -10.95
N GLU A 37 -31.00 -11.87 -10.19
CA GLU A 37 -30.15 -12.99 -9.81
C GLU A 37 -29.75 -13.84 -11.02
N PHE A 38 -30.74 -14.18 -11.85
CA PHE A 38 -30.48 -14.91 -13.10
C PHE A 38 -29.59 -14.11 -14.05
N MET A 39 -29.90 -12.82 -14.27
CA MET A 39 -29.13 -11.96 -15.16
C MET A 39 -27.67 -11.82 -14.69
N TYR A 40 -27.45 -11.64 -13.38
CA TYR A 40 -26.09 -11.55 -12.83
C TYR A 40 -25.26 -12.79 -13.18
N ILE A 41 -25.80 -13.99 -12.97
CA ILE A 41 -25.09 -15.23 -13.23
C ILE A 41 -24.95 -15.48 -14.73
N TYR A 42 -25.99 -15.17 -15.52
CA TYR A 42 -25.96 -15.29 -16.98
C TYR A 42 -24.88 -14.40 -17.61
N GLU A 43 -24.86 -13.12 -17.27
CA GLU A 43 -23.89 -12.17 -17.82
C GLU A 43 -22.45 -12.50 -17.40
N LYS A 44 -22.25 -12.90 -16.13
CA LYS A 44 -20.95 -13.32 -15.63
C LYS A 44 -20.37 -14.51 -16.41
N ASN A 45 -21.19 -15.48 -16.79
CA ASN A 45 -20.76 -16.70 -17.44
C ASN A 45 -20.82 -16.64 -18.99
N ASN A 46 -21.43 -15.60 -19.58
CA ASN A 46 -21.51 -15.39 -21.02
C ASN A 46 -20.76 -14.13 -21.50
N GLN A 47 -19.61 -13.83 -20.90
CA GLN A 47 -18.74 -12.73 -21.35
C GLN A 47 -18.23 -12.96 -22.76
N GLU A 48 -17.76 -11.89 -23.43
CA GLU A 48 -17.23 -11.98 -24.80
C GLU A 48 -16.08 -12.99 -24.97
N SER A 49 -15.33 -13.20 -23.91
CA SER A 49 -14.21 -14.17 -23.83
C SER A 49 -14.63 -15.62 -23.60
N SER A 50 -15.91 -15.90 -23.34
CA SER A 50 -16.39 -17.25 -23.03
C SER A 50 -16.32 -18.15 -24.29
N LEU A 51 -15.69 -19.33 -24.14
CA LEU A 51 -15.48 -20.31 -25.23
C LEU A 51 -16.81 -20.93 -25.74
N GLU A 52 -17.79 -21.07 -24.85
CA GLU A 52 -19.11 -21.64 -25.16
C GLU A 52 -20.22 -20.70 -24.66
N LYS A 53 -20.63 -19.78 -25.52
CA LYS A 53 -21.79 -18.92 -25.22
C LYS A 53 -23.07 -19.73 -25.36
N LYS A 54 -23.97 -19.55 -24.39
CA LYS A 54 -25.31 -20.14 -24.39
C LYS A 54 -26.35 -19.06 -24.61
N THR A 55 -27.43 -19.42 -25.29
CA THR A 55 -28.61 -18.52 -25.35
C THR A 55 -29.19 -18.37 -23.95
N MET A 56 -30.05 -17.36 -23.80
CA MET A 56 -30.72 -17.13 -22.52
C MET A 56 -31.62 -18.30 -22.13
N GLU A 57 -32.28 -18.91 -23.12
CA GLU A 57 -33.15 -20.06 -22.93
C GLU A 57 -32.36 -21.30 -22.50
N GLU A 58 -31.26 -21.62 -23.17
CA GLU A 58 -30.38 -22.73 -22.78
C GLU A 58 -29.80 -22.54 -21.40
N TYR A 59 -29.44 -21.31 -21.06
CA TYR A 59 -28.88 -21.02 -19.74
C TYR A 59 -29.95 -21.06 -18.64
N LEU A 60 -31.21 -20.67 -18.97
CA LEU A 60 -32.31 -20.74 -18.04
C LEU A 60 -32.61 -22.18 -17.59
N GLU A 61 -32.52 -23.16 -18.48
CA GLU A 61 -32.67 -24.58 -18.11
C GLU A 61 -31.58 -25.03 -17.11
N LEU A 62 -30.34 -24.61 -17.35
CA LEU A 62 -29.23 -24.91 -16.43
C LEU A 62 -29.45 -24.23 -15.07
N PHE A 63 -29.91 -22.99 -15.09
CA PHE A 63 -30.19 -22.22 -13.90
C PHE A 63 -31.34 -22.81 -13.08
N ILE A 64 -32.42 -23.27 -13.72
CA ILE A 64 -33.50 -23.98 -13.05
C ILE A 64 -33.00 -25.23 -12.37
N ASN A 65 -32.21 -26.06 -13.07
CA ASN A 65 -31.63 -27.27 -12.51
C ASN A 65 -30.69 -26.98 -11.33
N PHE A 66 -29.91 -25.90 -11.44
CA PHE A 66 -29.08 -25.41 -10.35
C PHE A 66 -29.89 -25.04 -9.12
N LYS A 67 -30.93 -24.20 -9.28
CA LYS A 67 -31.79 -23.75 -8.16
C LYS A 67 -32.61 -24.90 -7.55
N LEU A 68 -33.01 -25.89 -8.32
CA LEU A 68 -33.65 -27.09 -7.77
C LEU A 68 -32.76 -27.91 -6.87
N LYS A 69 -31.46 -28.03 -7.22
CA LYS A 69 -30.46 -28.70 -6.36
C LYS A 69 -30.20 -27.91 -5.09
N VAL A 70 -30.12 -26.58 -5.19
CA VAL A 70 -29.99 -25.71 -4.02
C VAL A 70 -31.19 -25.87 -3.09
N ALA A 71 -32.42 -25.87 -3.65
CA ALA A 71 -33.63 -26.07 -2.86
C ALA A 71 -33.67 -27.43 -2.17
N GLU A 72 -33.16 -28.50 -2.81
CA GLU A 72 -33.01 -29.83 -2.18
C GLU A 72 -32.04 -29.81 -1.00
N ALA A 73 -30.88 -29.15 -1.17
CA ALA A 73 -29.89 -28.99 -0.09
C ALA A 73 -30.48 -28.25 1.13
N ILE A 74 -31.25 -27.18 0.88
CA ILE A 74 -31.98 -26.44 1.94
C ILE A 74 -33.01 -27.35 2.62
N ALA A 75 -33.80 -28.09 1.84
CA ALA A 75 -34.79 -29.03 2.39
C ALA A 75 -34.15 -30.11 3.29
N GLN A 76 -32.89 -30.45 3.01
CA GLN A 76 -32.09 -31.36 3.83
C GLN A 76 -31.41 -30.66 5.03
N GLY A 77 -31.58 -29.35 5.21
CA GLY A 77 -31.04 -28.58 6.33
C GLY A 77 -29.52 -28.31 6.25
N VAL A 78 -28.90 -28.38 5.05
CA VAL A 78 -27.47 -28.18 4.87
C VAL A 78 -27.07 -26.76 5.26
N ASP A 79 -27.88 -25.79 4.90
CA ASP A 79 -27.71 -24.33 5.19
C ASP A 79 -27.68 -23.99 6.68
N THR A 80 -28.24 -24.88 7.51
CA THR A 80 -28.28 -24.71 8.97
C THR A 80 -27.06 -25.29 9.69
N THR A 81 -26.21 -26.08 9.00
CA THR A 81 -25.04 -26.70 9.59
C THR A 81 -23.95 -25.72 9.95
N GLU A 82 -23.22 -25.98 11.03
CA GLU A 82 -22.08 -25.14 11.45
C GLU A 82 -20.95 -25.14 10.40
N ALA A 83 -20.76 -26.23 9.66
CA ALA A 83 -19.77 -26.28 8.56
C ALA A 83 -20.12 -25.31 7.46
N PHE A 84 -21.37 -25.33 6.99
CA PHE A 84 -21.87 -24.39 5.97
C PHE A 84 -21.73 -22.94 6.41
N LYS A 85 -22.22 -22.61 7.62
CA LYS A 85 -22.15 -21.24 8.15
C LYS A 85 -20.72 -20.72 8.23
N LYS A 86 -19.79 -21.56 8.69
CA LYS A 86 -18.37 -21.21 8.80
C LYS A 86 -17.75 -20.99 7.42
N GLU A 87 -18.06 -21.83 6.46
CA GLU A 87 -17.54 -21.74 5.10
C GLU A 87 -18.04 -20.47 4.41
N LEU A 88 -19.36 -20.23 4.44
CA LEU A 88 -19.97 -19.02 3.87
C LEU A 88 -19.43 -17.74 4.53
N ALA A 89 -19.29 -17.71 5.86
CA ALA A 89 -18.69 -16.60 6.58
C ALA A 89 -17.24 -16.36 6.14
N GLY A 90 -16.49 -17.41 5.84
CA GLY A 90 -15.12 -17.31 5.31
C GLY A 90 -15.06 -16.63 3.93
N TYR A 91 -15.93 -17.00 3.01
CA TYR A 91 -16.03 -16.34 1.69
C TYR A 91 -16.50 -14.90 1.82
N ARG A 92 -17.52 -14.65 2.66
CA ARG A 92 -17.98 -13.27 2.92
C ARG A 92 -16.86 -12.38 3.47
N ALA A 93 -16.10 -12.88 4.44
CA ALA A 93 -14.98 -12.14 5.03
C ALA A 93 -13.86 -11.81 4.03
N GLN A 94 -13.69 -12.61 2.98
CA GLN A 94 -12.75 -12.32 1.89
C GLN A 94 -13.29 -11.27 0.91
N ALA A 95 -14.61 -11.21 0.71
CA ALA A 95 -15.26 -10.31 -0.24
C ALA A 95 -15.49 -8.89 0.31
N THR A 96 -15.69 -8.74 1.63
CA THR A 96 -16.14 -7.49 2.26
C THR A 96 -15.09 -6.38 2.41
N PRO A 97 -13.76 -6.61 2.52
CA PRO A 97 -12.80 -5.56 2.86
C PRO A 97 -12.82 -4.34 1.93
N LYS A 98 -13.07 -4.53 0.64
CA LYS A 98 -13.13 -3.43 -0.33
C LYS A 98 -14.32 -2.47 -0.13
N TYR A 99 -15.36 -2.93 0.58
CA TYR A 99 -16.55 -2.13 0.91
C TYR A 99 -16.46 -1.51 2.31
N MET A 100 -15.53 -1.97 3.14
CA MET A 100 -15.28 -1.50 4.50
C MET A 100 -14.22 -0.40 4.56
N GLN A 101 -14.06 0.35 3.46
CA GLN A 101 -13.11 1.47 3.36
C GLN A 101 -13.71 2.61 2.54
N ASP A 102 -13.24 3.83 2.79
CA ASP A 102 -13.53 4.98 1.94
C ASP A 102 -12.53 5.03 0.78
N ASN A 103 -12.92 4.51 -0.38
CA ASN A 103 -12.06 4.45 -1.56
C ASN A 103 -11.64 5.84 -2.05
N GLU A 104 -12.51 6.86 -1.96
CA GLU A 104 -12.18 8.23 -2.35
C GLU A 104 -11.10 8.82 -1.44
N ALA A 105 -11.20 8.56 -0.13
CA ALA A 105 -10.17 8.99 0.82
C ALA A 105 -8.84 8.26 0.58
N VAL A 106 -8.88 6.96 0.29
CA VAL A 106 -7.67 6.18 -0.06
C VAL A 106 -7.02 6.71 -1.33
N ASP A 107 -7.80 6.94 -2.39
CA ASP A 107 -7.31 7.52 -3.65
C ASP A 107 -6.72 8.92 -3.44
N SER A 108 -7.37 9.76 -2.62
CA SER A 108 -6.86 11.08 -2.24
C SER A 108 -5.50 11.00 -1.52
N LEU A 109 -5.31 10.01 -0.64
CA LEU A 109 -4.02 9.78 0.03
C LEU A 109 -2.93 9.31 -0.95
N VAL A 110 -3.29 8.49 -1.94
CA VAL A 110 -2.37 8.07 -3.01
C VAL A 110 -1.95 9.25 -3.85
N GLU A 111 -2.91 10.08 -4.29
CA GLU A 111 -2.63 11.28 -5.08
C GLU A 111 -1.82 12.32 -4.31
N LEU A 112 -2.13 12.55 -3.03
CA LEU A 112 -1.37 13.43 -2.15
C LEU A 112 0.07 12.92 -2.00
N SER A 113 0.25 11.62 -1.76
CA SER A 113 1.57 11.01 -1.66
C SER A 113 2.36 11.16 -2.95
N TYR A 114 1.72 10.99 -4.11
CA TYR A 114 2.33 11.21 -5.42
C TYR A 114 2.75 12.67 -5.63
N LYS A 115 1.89 13.64 -5.31
CA LYS A 115 2.20 15.07 -5.38
C LYS A 115 3.39 15.44 -4.50
N ARG A 116 3.45 14.90 -3.28
CA ARG A 116 4.57 15.11 -2.37
C ARG A 116 5.84 14.42 -2.86
N GLN A 117 5.71 13.27 -3.51
CA GLN A 117 6.86 12.59 -4.12
C GLN A 117 7.49 13.40 -5.26
N ALA A 118 6.72 14.27 -5.93
CA ALA A 118 7.25 15.11 -7.00
C ALA A 118 8.31 16.11 -6.51
N ASN A 119 8.35 16.42 -5.22
CA ASN A 119 9.30 17.35 -4.63
C ASN A 119 9.89 16.78 -3.33
N VAL A 120 11.18 16.98 -3.14
CA VAL A 120 11.86 16.70 -1.88
C VAL A 120 12.10 18.00 -1.14
N ARG A 121 11.97 17.98 0.19
CA ARG A 121 12.17 19.13 1.05
C ARG A 121 13.33 18.94 1.99
N ARG A 122 14.18 19.94 2.12
CA ARG A 122 15.22 19.97 3.14
C ARG A 122 14.66 20.64 4.39
N ALA A 123 14.88 20.02 5.54
CA ALA A 123 14.35 20.51 6.79
C ALA A 123 15.29 20.27 7.98
N ALA A 124 15.17 21.15 8.96
CA ALA A 124 15.71 20.97 10.29
C ALA A 124 14.56 20.86 11.31
N HIS A 125 14.77 20.21 12.46
CA HIS A 125 13.74 20.09 13.49
C HIS A 125 14.24 20.36 14.90
N ILE A 126 13.29 20.70 15.78
CA ILE A 126 13.44 20.67 17.24
C ILE A 126 12.41 19.67 17.74
N ALA A 127 12.85 18.71 18.55
CA ALA A 127 12.01 17.69 19.16
C ALA A 127 12.07 17.76 20.68
N ILE A 128 10.92 17.72 21.35
CA ILE A 128 10.80 17.55 22.81
C ILE A 128 10.11 16.20 23.02
N GLN A 129 10.79 15.29 23.70
CA GLN A 129 10.30 13.93 23.93
C GLN A 129 9.05 13.96 24.83
N CYS A 130 8.03 13.23 24.40
CA CYS A 130 6.81 13.03 25.15
C CYS A 130 6.16 11.72 24.68
N PRO A 131 6.42 10.60 25.36
CA PRO A 131 5.87 9.31 24.95
C PRO A 131 4.35 9.31 25.01
N ALA A 132 3.70 8.42 24.28
CA ALA A 132 2.25 8.38 24.14
C ALA A 132 1.52 8.09 25.47
N ASN A 133 2.21 7.49 26.44
CA ASN A 133 1.69 7.18 27.78
C ASN A 133 2.15 8.19 28.85
N ALA A 134 2.68 9.35 28.45
CA ALA A 134 3.02 10.43 29.39
C ALA A 134 1.77 10.90 30.14
N ASP A 135 1.93 11.27 31.39
CA ASP A 135 0.85 11.91 32.14
C ASP A 135 0.59 13.35 31.67
N SER A 136 -0.52 13.91 32.08
CA SER A 136 -0.95 15.24 31.66
C SER A 136 0.01 16.37 32.08
N VAL A 137 0.78 16.18 33.15
CA VAL A 137 1.76 17.18 33.64
C VAL A 137 2.97 17.16 32.73
N ALA A 138 3.54 15.98 32.46
CA ALA A 138 4.66 15.80 31.53
C ALA A 138 4.32 16.26 30.10
N GLU A 139 3.08 15.99 29.67
CA GLU A 139 2.60 16.47 28.36
C GLU A 139 2.53 18.00 28.30
N ALA A 140 1.98 18.64 29.32
CA ALA A 140 1.90 20.10 29.41
C ALA A 140 3.29 20.75 29.45
N GLU A 141 4.24 20.18 30.19
CA GLU A 141 5.62 20.66 30.24
C GLU A 141 6.33 20.54 28.90
N ALA A 142 6.20 19.39 28.21
CA ALA A 142 6.77 19.19 26.88
C ALA A 142 6.16 20.16 25.86
N LEU A 143 4.85 20.35 25.89
CA LEU A 143 4.16 21.32 25.05
C LEU A 143 4.60 22.77 25.33
N ALA A 144 4.81 23.15 26.58
CA ALA A 144 5.32 24.47 26.94
C ALA A 144 6.74 24.69 26.41
N LYS A 145 7.63 23.68 26.52
CA LYS A 145 9.00 23.75 26.01
C LYS A 145 9.03 23.94 24.49
N ILE A 146 8.25 23.16 23.73
CA ILE A 146 8.26 23.26 22.28
C ILE A 146 7.62 24.59 21.79
N ASN A 147 6.59 25.08 22.45
CA ASN A 147 6.00 26.39 22.18
C ASN A 147 7.01 27.52 22.41
N LEU A 148 7.81 27.44 23.50
CA LEU A 148 8.89 28.39 23.74
C LEU A 148 9.95 28.33 22.63
N ALA A 149 10.34 27.12 22.20
CA ALA A 149 11.27 26.97 21.09
C ALA A 149 10.73 27.62 19.81
N ARG A 150 9.44 27.40 19.50
CA ARG A 150 8.79 28.01 18.34
C ARG A 150 8.74 29.54 18.44
N GLU A 151 8.36 30.08 19.61
CA GLU A 151 8.36 31.53 19.83
C GLU A 151 9.75 32.13 19.59
N ARG A 152 10.81 31.51 20.11
CA ARG A 152 12.21 31.97 19.95
C ARG A 152 12.61 32.06 18.49
N VAL A 153 12.23 31.08 17.65
CA VAL A 153 12.64 31.05 16.24
C VAL A 153 11.71 31.82 15.29
N THR A 154 10.48 32.16 15.71
CA THR A 154 9.50 32.86 14.86
C THR A 154 9.37 34.36 15.21
N THR A 155 8.96 34.65 16.43
CA THR A 155 8.70 36.01 16.88
C THR A 155 9.81 36.57 17.78
N GLY A 156 10.64 35.68 18.33
CA GLY A 156 11.64 36.01 19.33
C GLY A 156 11.04 36.21 20.73
N VAL A 157 11.89 36.14 21.73
CA VAL A 157 11.56 36.45 23.11
C VAL A 157 12.22 37.77 23.52
N GLU A 158 11.62 38.45 24.51
CA GLU A 158 12.20 39.70 24.99
C GLU A 158 13.54 39.47 25.69
N LYS A 159 14.59 40.14 25.18
CA LYS A 159 15.94 40.10 25.71
C LYS A 159 16.43 41.52 26.04
N LYS A 160 17.08 41.68 27.16
CA LYS A 160 17.79 42.94 27.47
C LYS A 160 19.17 42.87 26.82
N VAL A 161 19.42 43.77 25.88
CA VAL A 161 20.70 43.87 25.17
C VAL A 161 21.35 45.19 25.50
N LYS A 162 22.67 45.16 25.75
CA LYS A 162 23.46 46.38 26.01
C LYS A 162 23.85 47.06 24.71
N LYS A 163 23.28 48.21 24.42
CA LYS A 163 23.63 49.06 23.25
C LYS A 163 24.36 50.32 23.73
N GLY A 164 25.67 50.29 23.64
CA GLY A 164 26.52 51.32 24.24
C GLY A 164 26.45 51.32 25.77
N ARG A 165 26.04 52.42 26.40
CA ARG A 165 25.86 52.55 27.84
C ARG A 165 24.44 52.25 28.33
N LYS A 166 23.48 51.92 27.42
CA LYS A 166 22.06 51.71 27.77
C LYS A 166 21.68 50.26 27.57
N TRP A 167 20.81 49.76 28.42
CA TRP A 167 20.09 48.48 28.24
C TRP A 167 18.80 48.77 27.45
N ILE A 168 18.60 48.06 26.37
CA ILE A 168 17.33 48.11 25.60
C ILE A 168 16.71 46.72 25.59
N THR A 169 15.39 46.68 25.56
CA THR A 169 14.66 45.42 25.33
C THR A 169 14.51 45.28 23.81
N VAL A 170 14.93 44.11 23.28
CA VAL A 170 14.72 43.73 21.91
C VAL A 170 13.95 42.44 21.85
N ARG A 171 13.15 42.28 20.80
CA ARG A 171 12.45 41.05 20.48
C ARG A 171 12.75 40.72 19.03
N GLU A 172 13.64 39.77 18.81
CA GLU A 172 14.10 39.37 17.50
C GLU A 172 14.16 37.82 17.44
N PRO A 173 13.73 37.19 16.32
CA PRO A 173 13.87 35.76 16.16
C PRO A 173 15.33 35.32 16.29
N GLU A 174 15.52 34.17 16.90
CA GLU A 174 16.83 33.52 16.99
C GLU A 174 17.03 32.57 15.81
N ALA A 175 18.28 32.33 15.41
CA ALA A 175 18.59 31.35 14.40
C ALA A 175 18.14 29.95 14.86
N PHE A 176 17.49 29.22 13.95
CA PHE A 176 16.87 27.93 14.26
C PHE A 176 17.88 26.90 14.80
N ASP A 177 19.07 26.83 14.21
CA ASP A 177 20.14 25.92 14.60
C ASP A 177 20.65 26.16 16.03
N ASN A 178 20.71 27.44 16.46
CA ASN A 178 21.10 27.79 17.83
C ASN A 178 20.05 27.31 18.85
N VAL A 179 18.78 27.53 18.56
CA VAL A 179 17.69 27.08 19.43
C VAL A 179 17.61 25.56 19.43
N ALA A 180 17.84 24.92 18.27
CA ALA A 180 17.89 23.47 18.16
C ALA A 180 18.99 22.86 19.02
N ARG A 181 20.21 23.35 18.96
CA ARG A 181 21.34 22.91 19.80
C ARG A 181 21.06 23.02 21.29
N GLU A 182 20.34 24.06 21.69
CA GLU A 182 20.03 24.32 23.08
C GLU A 182 18.85 23.49 23.58
N MET A 183 17.76 23.44 22.81
CA MET A 183 16.47 22.97 23.31
C MET A 183 16.05 21.59 22.83
N THR A 184 16.55 21.11 21.68
CA THR A 184 16.13 19.79 21.20
C THR A 184 16.57 18.68 22.15
N GLU A 185 15.70 17.69 22.32
CA GLU A 185 16.03 16.46 23.05
C GLU A 185 16.43 15.32 22.11
N ASP A 186 16.46 15.58 20.79
CA ASP A 186 17.10 14.69 19.81
C ASP A 186 18.63 14.82 19.88
N PRO A 187 19.36 13.73 20.22
CA PRO A 187 20.81 13.78 20.34
C PRO A 187 21.54 14.24 19.07
N ALA A 188 21.10 13.78 17.89
CA ALA A 188 21.69 14.18 16.63
C ALA A 188 21.44 15.68 16.34
N GLY A 189 20.24 16.15 16.64
CA GLY A 189 19.86 17.54 16.47
C GLY A 189 20.65 18.50 17.36
N LYS A 190 21.08 18.08 18.56
CA LYS A 190 21.99 18.87 19.41
C LYS A 190 23.35 19.12 18.77
N GLU A 191 23.86 18.15 18.06
CA GLU A 191 25.20 18.25 17.44
C GLU A 191 25.16 19.05 16.16
N ASN A 192 24.15 18.85 15.31
CA ASN A 192 24.07 19.40 13.97
C ASN A 192 23.11 20.61 13.81
N GLY A 193 22.49 21.09 14.90
CA GLY A 193 21.54 22.23 14.83
C GLY A 193 20.16 21.83 14.31
N GLY A 194 19.78 20.58 14.50
CA GLY A 194 18.48 20.04 14.10
C GLY A 194 18.37 19.56 12.65
N GLU A 195 19.46 19.64 11.89
CA GLU A 195 19.47 19.28 10.46
C GLU A 195 19.07 17.82 10.23
N LEU A 196 18.05 17.60 9.38
CA LEU A 196 17.56 16.29 8.95
C LEU A 196 17.94 15.95 7.51
N GLY A 197 18.36 16.95 6.73
CA GLY A 197 18.61 16.82 5.31
C GLY A 197 17.33 16.70 4.49
N TRP A 198 17.35 15.93 3.40
CA TRP A 198 16.26 15.82 2.45
C TRP A 198 15.17 14.87 2.94
N ILE A 199 13.96 15.41 3.06
CA ILE A 199 12.75 14.70 3.46
C ILE A 199 12.05 14.22 2.18
N GLN A 200 11.74 12.92 2.15
CA GLN A 200 10.92 12.30 1.13
C GLN A 200 9.66 11.70 1.75
N VAL A 201 8.61 11.56 0.97
CA VAL A 201 7.38 10.89 1.38
C VAL A 201 7.66 9.44 1.86
N PHE A 202 6.99 9.00 2.90
CA PHE A 202 7.17 7.69 3.58
C PHE A 202 8.52 7.47 4.28
N ARG A 203 9.39 8.48 4.39
CA ARG A 203 10.68 8.36 5.11
C ARG A 203 10.56 8.74 6.58
N TYR A 204 9.62 9.59 6.91
CA TYR A 204 9.32 10.04 8.25
C TYR A 204 7.90 9.65 8.64
N VAL A 205 7.58 9.72 9.94
CA VAL A 205 6.20 9.49 10.41
C VAL A 205 5.25 10.51 9.79
N TYR A 206 4.04 10.07 9.45
CA TYR A 206 3.10 10.88 8.68
C TYR A 206 2.82 12.27 9.27
N PRO A 207 2.65 12.46 10.61
CA PRO A 207 2.48 13.80 11.16
C PRO A 207 3.64 14.76 10.88
N PHE A 208 4.89 14.23 10.82
CA PHE A 208 6.07 15.01 10.48
C PHE A 208 6.06 15.41 9.00
N GLU A 209 5.81 14.44 8.13
CA GLU A 209 5.67 14.67 6.70
C GLU A 209 4.57 15.69 6.42
N GLU A 210 3.39 15.52 7.04
CA GLU A 210 2.24 16.43 6.91
C GLU A 210 2.64 17.87 7.27
N ALA A 211 3.30 18.07 8.41
CA ALA A 211 3.73 19.39 8.85
C ALA A 211 4.74 20.03 7.88
N VAL A 212 5.75 19.27 7.44
CA VAL A 212 6.80 19.78 6.54
C VAL A 212 6.22 20.12 5.17
N TYR A 213 5.39 19.26 4.57
CA TYR A 213 4.86 19.51 3.22
C TYR A 213 3.76 20.58 3.18
N ASN A 214 3.11 20.88 4.29
CA ASN A 214 2.12 21.96 4.39
C ASN A 214 2.73 23.32 4.77
N THR A 215 4.03 23.39 5.09
CA THR A 215 4.71 24.62 5.47
C THR A 215 5.49 25.17 4.26
N PRO A 216 5.38 26.46 3.93
CA PRO A 216 6.18 27.09 2.86
C PRO A 216 7.69 27.01 3.14
N VAL A 217 8.49 27.02 2.08
CA VAL A 217 9.96 27.15 2.19
C VAL A 217 10.31 28.46 2.93
N GLY A 218 11.26 28.40 3.86
CA GLY A 218 11.62 29.47 4.78
C GLY A 218 10.73 29.55 6.03
N GLY A 219 9.64 28.78 6.09
CA GLY A 219 8.70 28.78 7.21
C GLY A 219 9.04 27.74 8.29
N VAL A 220 8.59 28.04 9.51
CA VAL A 220 8.59 27.12 10.64
C VAL A 220 7.18 26.57 10.81
N THR A 221 7.07 25.27 10.99
CA THR A 221 5.77 24.59 11.18
C THR A 221 5.04 25.09 12.44
N GLU A 222 3.73 24.89 12.50
CA GLU A 222 3.04 24.84 13.78
C GLU A 222 3.60 23.70 14.63
N VAL A 223 3.37 23.76 15.97
CA VAL A 223 3.70 22.63 16.83
C VAL A 223 2.84 21.43 16.44
N PHE A 224 3.46 20.31 16.22
CA PHE A 224 2.75 19.06 15.93
C PHE A 224 3.24 17.92 16.82
N ARG A 225 2.40 16.90 16.98
CA ARG A 225 2.69 15.72 17.78
C ARG A 225 2.98 14.52 16.90
N SER A 226 3.99 13.75 17.28
CA SER A 226 4.29 12.42 16.75
C SER A 226 4.26 11.38 17.87
N PRO A 227 4.41 10.09 17.59
CA PRO A 227 4.60 9.07 18.63
C PRO A 227 5.80 9.31 19.55
N TYR A 228 6.76 10.12 19.13
CA TYR A 228 8.00 10.42 19.88
C TYR A 228 7.89 11.66 20.77
N GLY A 229 6.95 12.55 20.50
CA GLY A 229 6.78 13.79 21.27
C GLY A 229 6.28 14.95 20.42
N PHE A 230 6.59 16.17 20.85
CA PHE A 230 6.25 17.41 20.16
C PHE A 230 7.40 17.91 19.32
N HIS A 231 7.07 18.46 18.17
CA HIS A 231 8.04 18.92 17.16
C HIS A 231 7.65 20.26 16.59
N ILE A 232 8.68 20.98 16.14
CA ILE A 232 8.60 22.02 15.12
C ILE A 232 9.68 21.73 14.07
N ALA A 233 9.47 22.14 12.81
CA ALA A 233 10.43 22.01 11.75
C ALA A 233 10.57 23.31 10.97
N LEU A 234 11.79 23.64 10.57
CA LEU A 234 12.08 24.67 9.58
C LEU A 234 12.19 24.00 8.22
N VAL A 235 11.44 24.47 7.25
CA VAL A 235 11.55 24.03 5.86
C VAL A 235 12.54 24.95 5.13
N GLU A 236 13.71 24.44 4.81
CA GLU A 236 14.82 25.24 4.29
C GLU A 236 14.80 25.39 2.78
N GLU A 237 14.52 24.29 2.07
CA GLU A 237 14.62 24.22 0.62
C GLU A 237 13.62 23.19 0.05
N GLU A 238 13.21 23.40 -1.19
CA GLU A 238 12.44 22.43 -1.98
C GLU A 238 13.10 22.24 -3.34
N ARG A 239 13.19 20.96 -3.78
CA ARG A 239 13.67 20.59 -5.11
C ARG A 239 12.76 19.57 -5.75
N ALA A 240 12.73 19.57 -7.07
CA ALA A 240 12.08 18.50 -7.83
C ALA A 240 12.70 17.14 -7.47
N PHE A 241 11.85 16.11 -7.39
CA PHE A 241 12.29 14.74 -7.21
C PHE A 241 13.17 14.30 -8.38
N GLU A 242 14.32 13.76 -8.06
CA GLU A 242 15.26 13.20 -9.02
C GLU A 242 15.87 11.94 -8.41
N GLU A 243 15.99 10.89 -9.20
CA GLU A 243 16.78 9.71 -8.91
C GLU A 243 17.94 9.62 -9.89
N VAL A 244 19.03 9.09 -9.42
CA VAL A 244 20.24 8.83 -10.20
C VAL A 244 20.60 7.35 -10.15
N HIS A 245 21.05 6.82 -11.28
CA HIS A 245 21.68 5.50 -11.36
C HIS A 245 23.18 5.71 -11.48
N ALA A 246 23.92 5.27 -10.51
CA ALA A 246 25.36 5.48 -10.46
C ALA A 246 26.12 4.27 -9.92
N ALA A 247 27.40 4.20 -10.26
CA ALA A 247 28.34 3.28 -9.65
C ALA A 247 29.45 4.07 -8.96
N HIS A 248 30.09 3.48 -7.95
CA HIS A 248 31.22 4.07 -7.29
C HIS A 248 32.38 3.09 -7.05
N ILE A 249 33.55 3.65 -6.87
CA ILE A 249 34.72 2.96 -6.31
C ILE A 249 35.08 3.67 -5.01
N MET A 250 35.30 2.91 -3.94
CA MET A 250 35.60 3.46 -2.62
C MET A 250 36.91 2.88 -2.07
N LYS A 251 37.71 3.74 -1.43
CA LYS A 251 38.80 3.35 -0.52
C LYS A 251 38.45 3.81 0.88
N MET A 252 38.28 2.84 1.78
CA MET A 252 37.88 3.08 3.16
C MET A 252 38.95 3.87 3.91
N MET A 253 38.54 4.83 4.75
CA MET A 253 39.48 5.47 5.67
C MET A 253 39.79 4.51 6.82
N PRO A 254 41.08 4.07 6.96
CA PRO A 254 41.42 3.21 8.08
C PRO A 254 41.29 3.96 9.41
N ARG A 255 40.92 3.26 10.46
CA ARG A 255 40.95 3.77 11.85
C ARG A 255 42.41 3.91 12.31
N GLY A 256 43.07 5.04 12.05
CA GLY A 256 44.50 5.13 12.37
C GLY A 256 45.22 6.47 12.14
N GLY A 257 44.48 7.57 11.94
CA GLY A 257 45.03 8.92 11.85
C GLY A 257 45.46 9.36 10.44
N GLU A 258 46.09 10.56 10.33
CA GLU A 258 46.36 11.28 9.08
C GLU A 258 47.22 10.52 8.06
N ALA A 259 48.18 9.71 8.51
CA ALA A 259 49.06 8.96 7.62
C ALA A 259 48.33 7.88 6.81
N THR A 260 47.31 7.27 7.39
CA THR A 260 46.47 6.23 6.74
C THR A 260 45.41 6.85 5.83
N ALA A 261 44.89 8.03 6.15
CA ALA A 261 44.00 8.80 5.28
C ALA A 261 44.71 9.23 3.98
N GLY A 262 45.99 9.61 4.05
CA GLY A 262 46.81 9.93 2.90
C GLY A 262 47.07 8.76 1.96
N GLN A 263 47.15 7.52 2.47
CA GLN A 263 47.26 6.33 1.62
C GLN A 263 45.96 6.04 0.86
N ALA A 264 44.82 6.07 1.52
CA ALA A 264 43.54 5.86 0.87
C ALA A 264 43.29 6.86 -0.29
N LYS A 265 43.75 8.10 -0.10
CA LYS A 265 43.68 9.10 -1.19
C LYS A 265 44.59 8.70 -2.36
N LYS A 266 45.81 8.32 -2.13
CA LYS A 266 46.73 7.89 -3.21
C LYS A 266 46.18 6.66 -3.95
N ASP A 267 45.61 5.71 -3.23
CA ASP A 267 45.02 4.51 -3.83
C ASP A 267 43.85 4.84 -4.71
N ILE A 268 42.88 5.71 -4.26
CA ILE A 268 41.77 6.10 -5.06
C ILE A 268 42.17 6.93 -6.27
N ASP A 269 43.14 7.85 -6.12
CA ASP A 269 43.67 8.65 -7.23
C ASP A 269 44.29 7.75 -8.31
N SER A 270 45.05 6.70 -7.90
CA SER A 270 45.63 5.73 -8.81
C SER A 270 44.57 4.95 -9.59
N LEU A 271 43.51 4.47 -8.90
CA LEU A 271 42.39 3.78 -9.55
C LEU A 271 41.62 4.70 -10.51
N TYR A 272 41.46 5.95 -10.15
CA TYR A 272 40.83 6.96 -11.01
C TYR A 272 41.64 7.14 -12.32
N GLN A 273 42.98 7.25 -12.23
CA GLN A 273 43.83 7.34 -13.41
C GLN A 273 43.77 6.09 -14.29
N VAL A 274 43.64 4.90 -13.72
CA VAL A 274 43.51 3.64 -14.45
C VAL A 274 42.19 3.62 -15.25
N VAL A 275 41.11 4.09 -14.68
CA VAL A 275 39.80 4.19 -15.40
C VAL A 275 39.85 5.29 -16.45
N LEU A 276 40.47 6.47 -16.19
CA LEU A 276 40.68 7.53 -17.18
C LEU A 276 41.53 7.04 -18.38
N ALA A 277 42.48 6.14 -18.14
CA ALA A 277 43.27 5.53 -19.21
C ALA A 277 42.54 4.48 -20.04
N GLY A 278 41.25 4.22 -19.74
CA GLY A 278 40.36 3.36 -20.54
C GLY A 278 40.08 1.99 -19.97
N ALA A 279 40.50 1.70 -18.71
CA ALA A 279 40.09 0.46 -18.05
C ALA A 279 38.57 0.46 -17.77
N ASP A 280 37.97 -0.73 -17.81
CA ASP A 280 36.56 -0.87 -17.51
C ASP A 280 36.25 -0.55 -16.04
N PHE A 281 35.30 0.37 -15.81
CA PHE A 281 34.94 0.84 -14.46
C PHE A 281 34.48 -0.33 -13.56
N ALA A 282 33.65 -1.22 -14.09
CA ALA A 282 33.07 -2.32 -13.31
C ALA A 282 34.13 -3.36 -12.92
N GLU A 283 35.09 -3.65 -13.83
CA GLU A 283 36.21 -4.54 -13.52
C GLU A 283 37.12 -3.96 -12.44
N VAL A 284 37.47 -2.66 -12.56
CA VAL A 284 38.27 -1.96 -11.55
C VAL A 284 37.56 -1.90 -10.20
N ALA A 285 36.25 -1.63 -10.19
CA ALA A 285 35.41 -1.60 -8.98
C ALA A 285 35.39 -2.98 -8.32
N SER A 286 35.13 -4.04 -9.09
CA SER A 286 35.04 -5.42 -8.59
C SER A 286 36.35 -5.90 -7.94
N ALA A 287 37.50 -5.54 -8.54
CA ALA A 287 38.79 -5.94 -8.08
C ALA A 287 39.30 -5.13 -6.88
N ASN A 288 38.97 -3.83 -6.82
CA ASN A 288 39.70 -2.90 -5.94
C ASN A 288 38.82 -2.14 -4.94
N SER A 289 37.48 -2.05 -5.12
CA SER A 289 36.62 -1.30 -4.21
C SER A 289 36.56 -1.96 -2.83
N ASP A 290 36.63 -1.13 -1.78
CA ASP A 290 36.46 -1.58 -0.40
C ASP A 290 34.99 -1.69 0.01
N ASP A 291 34.06 -1.08 -0.75
CA ASP A 291 32.64 -1.39 -0.62
C ASP A 291 32.30 -2.72 -1.29
N LYS A 292 32.39 -3.79 -0.51
CA LYS A 292 32.17 -5.16 -1.01
C LYS A 292 30.73 -5.39 -1.49
N GLY A 293 29.78 -4.62 -0.97
CA GLY A 293 28.38 -4.73 -1.35
C GLY A 293 28.11 -4.33 -2.80
N SER A 294 28.70 -3.19 -3.24
CA SER A 294 28.60 -2.73 -4.63
C SER A 294 29.69 -3.34 -5.52
N ALA A 295 30.89 -3.61 -5.01
CA ALA A 295 32.00 -4.18 -5.77
C ALA A 295 31.60 -5.46 -6.53
N MET A 296 30.85 -6.38 -5.90
CA MET A 296 30.36 -7.61 -6.53
C MET A 296 29.45 -7.36 -7.74
N ARG A 297 28.94 -6.13 -7.91
CA ARG A 297 28.13 -5.67 -9.05
C ARG A 297 28.83 -4.60 -9.87
N GLY A 298 30.19 -4.61 -9.88
CA GLY A 298 30.94 -3.60 -10.63
C GLY A 298 30.86 -2.19 -10.07
N GLY A 299 30.63 -2.05 -8.75
CA GLY A 299 30.42 -0.77 -8.09
C GLY A 299 29.00 -0.21 -8.18
N ASP A 300 28.08 -0.91 -8.83
CA ASP A 300 26.71 -0.45 -9.07
C ASP A 300 25.92 -0.29 -7.76
N LEU A 301 25.41 0.94 -7.55
CA LEU A 301 24.58 1.32 -6.40
C LEU A 301 23.08 1.21 -6.73
N GLY A 302 22.73 1.02 -8.01
CA GLY A 302 21.36 1.09 -8.49
C GLY A 302 20.81 2.52 -8.48
N TRP A 303 19.50 2.64 -8.54
CA TRP A 303 18.79 3.91 -8.45
C TRP A 303 18.66 4.38 -6.99
N PHE A 304 19.00 5.64 -6.75
CA PHE A 304 18.78 6.27 -5.45
C PHE A 304 18.39 7.75 -5.59
N GLY A 305 17.54 8.20 -4.66
CA GLY A 305 17.10 9.58 -4.54
C GLY A 305 17.87 10.34 -3.45
N ARG A 306 17.63 11.64 -3.33
CA ARG A 306 18.21 12.48 -2.27
C ARG A 306 17.78 11.99 -0.89
N GLY A 307 18.67 12.09 0.10
CA GLY A 307 18.46 11.62 1.47
C GLY A 307 18.77 10.12 1.67
N MET A 308 19.24 9.43 0.62
CA MET A 308 19.62 8.01 0.70
C MET A 308 21.12 7.81 0.95
N MET A 309 21.95 8.76 0.51
CA MET A 309 23.40 8.73 0.67
C MET A 309 23.87 9.86 1.59
N VAL A 310 25.14 9.88 1.95
CA VAL A 310 25.70 11.01 2.71
C VAL A 310 25.80 12.25 1.84
N GLN A 311 25.53 13.40 2.44
CA GLN A 311 25.39 14.67 1.70
C GLN A 311 26.54 14.98 0.73
N PRO A 312 27.85 14.86 1.08
CA PRO A 312 28.93 15.12 0.11
C PRO A 312 28.88 14.21 -1.13
N PHE A 313 28.42 12.96 -0.95
CA PHE A 313 28.24 12.03 -2.07
C PHE A 313 27.09 12.45 -2.96
N GLU A 314 25.96 12.83 -2.35
CA GLU A 314 24.79 13.30 -3.09
C GLU A 314 25.06 14.60 -3.86
N ASP A 315 25.67 15.59 -3.21
CA ASP A 315 25.93 16.89 -3.83
C ASP A 315 26.76 16.76 -5.12
N ILE A 316 27.76 15.85 -5.11
CA ILE A 316 28.56 15.55 -6.27
C ILE A 316 27.74 14.80 -7.32
N THR A 317 27.14 13.67 -6.94
CA THR A 317 26.48 12.78 -7.90
C THR A 317 25.29 13.43 -8.59
N PHE A 318 24.45 14.17 -7.84
CA PHE A 318 23.33 14.90 -8.41
C PHE A 318 23.74 16.13 -9.22
N GLY A 319 24.97 16.65 -9.03
CA GLY A 319 25.54 17.74 -9.84
C GLY A 319 26.05 17.31 -11.22
N MET A 320 26.36 16.00 -11.40
CA MET A 320 26.93 15.44 -12.63
C MET A 320 25.89 15.31 -13.74
N GLN A 321 26.36 15.16 -14.99
CA GLN A 321 25.53 14.77 -16.13
C GLN A 321 25.66 13.26 -16.42
N PRO A 322 24.63 12.61 -17.00
CA PRO A 322 24.74 11.22 -17.40
C PRO A 322 25.97 10.97 -18.29
N GLY A 323 26.72 9.93 -17.98
CA GLY A 323 27.97 9.55 -18.63
C GLY A 323 29.24 10.14 -17.99
N GLU A 324 29.10 11.13 -17.11
CA GLU A 324 30.26 11.74 -16.42
C GLU A 324 30.81 10.83 -15.32
N MET A 325 32.09 11.08 -15.00
CA MET A 325 32.79 10.50 -13.86
C MET A 325 33.31 11.65 -12.99
N SER A 326 33.07 11.57 -11.69
CA SER A 326 33.55 12.59 -10.75
C SER A 326 35.07 12.48 -10.54
N GLU A 327 35.71 13.56 -10.12
CA GLU A 327 37.01 13.48 -9.47
C GLU A 327 36.89 12.75 -8.12
N PRO A 328 38.03 12.22 -7.59
CA PRO A 328 38.04 11.65 -6.24
C PRO A 328 37.69 12.66 -5.16
N PHE A 329 36.76 12.28 -4.26
CA PHE A 329 36.29 13.12 -3.14
C PHE A 329 36.16 12.32 -1.86
N ALA A 330 36.14 13.00 -0.71
CA ALA A 330 36.07 12.37 0.61
C ALA A 330 34.66 12.42 1.20
N THR A 331 34.30 11.36 1.91
CA THR A 331 33.17 11.30 2.84
C THR A 331 33.63 10.75 4.18
N ARG A 332 32.72 10.68 5.16
CA ARG A 332 33.02 10.01 6.46
C ARG A 332 33.37 8.52 6.34
N PHE A 333 33.08 7.88 5.21
CA PHE A 333 33.37 6.46 4.96
C PHE A 333 34.70 6.23 4.27
N GLY A 334 35.20 7.22 3.53
CA GLY A 334 36.45 7.08 2.78
C GLY A 334 36.50 8.01 1.58
N TRP A 335 37.42 7.69 0.67
CA TRP A 335 37.56 8.35 -0.62
C TRP A 335 36.79 7.61 -1.69
N HIS A 336 36.11 8.35 -2.54
CA HIS A 336 35.24 7.84 -3.60
C HIS A 336 35.51 8.56 -4.92
N PHE A 337 35.20 7.90 -6.02
CA PHE A 337 34.78 8.54 -7.25
C PHE A 337 33.60 7.81 -7.84
N VAL A 338 32.74 8.51 -8.56
CA VAL A 338 31.44 8.07 -9.02
C VAL A 338 31.37 8.16 -10.54
N LYS A 339 30.72 7.17 -11.17
CA LYS A 339 30.28 7.23 -12.56
C LYS A 339 28.77 7.28 -12.58
N LEU A 340 28.22 8.37 -13.14
CA LEU A 340 26.78 8.55 -13.31
C LEU A 340 26.32 7.94 -14.63
N TYR A 341 25.38 7.03 -14.58
CA TYR A 341 24.82 6.40 -15.77
C TYR A 341 23.59 7.16 -16.28
N GLU A 342 22.61 7.37 -15.43
CA GLU A 342 21.31 7.92 -15.81
C GLU A 342 20.72 8.80 -14.70
N LYS A 343 19.81 9.68 -15.10
CA LYS A 343 18.93 10.46 -14.22
C LYS A 343 17.49 10.29 -14.64
N ARG A 344 16.60 10.24 -13.68
CA ARG A 344 15.16 10.24 -13.94
C ARG A 344 14.40 11.05 -12.91
N GLY A 345 13.30 11.66 -13.33
CA GLY A 345 12.34 12.28 -12.45
C GLY A 345 11.29 11.26 -11.94
N ILE A 346 10.20 11.82 -11.40
CA ILE A 346 9.07 11.02 -10.94
C ILE A 346 8.45 10.23 -12.10
N GLN A 347 8.14 8.97 -11.86
CA GLN A 347 7.41 8.14 -12.81
C GLN A 347 5.94 8.56 -12.91
N PRO A 348 5.26 8.38 -14.06
CA PRO A 348 3.82 8.67 -14.17
C PRO A 348 3.01 7.95 -13.10
N LEU A 349 1.96 8.61 -12.57
CA LEU A 349 1.14 8.07 -11.49
C LEU A 349 0.60 6.68 -11.80
N ASP A 350 0.13 6.42 -13.01
CA ASP A 350 -0.42 5.13 -13.43
C ASP A 350 0.59 3.99 -13.27
N SER A 351 1.88 4.27 -13.49
CA SER A 351 2.95 3.28 -13.35
C SER A 351 3.27 2.94 -11.89
N VAL A 352 3.05 3.87 -10.96
CA VAL A 352 3.42 3.73 -9.54
C VAL A 352 2.21 3.65 -8.61
N ARG A 353 0.98 3.83 -9.12
CA ARG A 353 -0.25 3.88 -8.32
C ARG A 353 -0.39 2.68 -7.39
N ASN A 354 -0.19 1.46 -7.90
CA ASN A 354 -0.30 0.25 -7.10
C ASN A 354 0.76 0.18 -5.99
N GLN A 355 1.98 0.61 -6.29
CA GLN A 355 3.06 0.67 -5.30
C GLN A 355 2.72 1.70 -4.20
N LEU A 356 2.29 2.90 -4.59
CA LEU A 356 1.87 3.95 -3.65
C LEU A 356 0.67 3.50 -2.80
N LEU A 357 -0.32 2.85 -3.41
CA LEU A 357 -1.48 2.30 -2.69
C LEU A 357 -1.04 1.30 -1.60
N MET A 358 -0.10 0.42 -1.92
CA MET A 358 0.43 -0.54 -0.94
C MET A 358 1.21 0.16 0.18
N GLN A 359 1.96 1.22 -0.13
CA GLN A 359 2.65 2.03 0.86
C GLN A 359 1.66 2.78 1.76
N VAL A 360 0.66 3.45 1.18
CA VAL A 360 -0.42 4.14 1.91
C VAL A 360 -1.12 3.18 2.88
N LYS A 361 -1.49 1.97 2.42
CA LYS A 361 -2.19 0.98 3.26
C LYS A 361 -1.36 0.44 4.41
N ARG A 362 -0.03 0.50 4.33
CA ARG A 362 0.89 0.07 5.40
C ARG A 362 1.30 1.21 6.33
N ASP A 363 1.07 2.43 5.93
CA ASP A 363 1.45 3.63 6.67
C ASP A 363 0.33 4.09 7.60
N VAL A 364 0.67 4.78 8.68
CA VAL A 364 -0.28 5.33 9.65
C VAL A 364 -1.27 6.33 9.02
N ARG A 365 -0.92 6.95 7.87
CA ARG A 365 -1.81 7.84 7.12
C ARG A 365 -3.11 7.16 6.68
N TYR A 366 -3.12 5.83 6.52
CA TYR A 366 -4.33 5.09 6.19
C TYR A 366 -5.44 5.27 7.24
N GLN A 367 -5.08 5.61 8.48
CA GLN A 367 -6.06 5.93 9.52
C GLN A 367 -6.94 7.13 9.15
N GLU A 368 -6.48 8.04 8.28
CA GLU A 368 -7.31 9.15 7.81
C GLU A 368 -8.46 8.66 6.90
N ALA A 369 -8.19 7.66 6.06
CA ALA A 369 -9.24 7.00 5.27
C ALA A 369 -10.22 6.22 6.18
N ASP A 370 -9.72 5.58 7.22
CA ASP A 370 -10.54 4.89 8.22
C ASP A 370 -11.44 5.86 8.99
N LYS A 371 -10.91 7.00 9.44
CA LYS A 371 -11.69 8.08 10.06
C LYS A 371 -12.76 8.62 9.11
N SER A 372 -12.41 8.80 7.83
CA SER A 372 -13.36 9.25 6.82
C SER A 372 -14.48 8.23 6.59
N PHE A 373 -14.16 6.95 6.50
CA PHE A 373 -15.14 5.87 6.41
C PHE A 373 -16.12 5.89 7.58
N ILE A 374 -15.61 5.94 8.81
CA ILE A 374 -16.44 5.99 10.03
C ILE A 374 -17.33 7.23 10.03
N LYS A 375 -16.78 8.40 9.67
CA LYS A 375 -17.55 9.65 9.60
C LYS A 375 -18.67 9.57 8.57
N LYS A 376 -18.39 9.07 7.36
CA LYS A 376 -19.38 8.89 6.29
C LYS A 376 -20.46 7.89 6.71
N THR A 377 -20.09 6.76 7.31
CA THR A 377 -21.01 5.74 7.81
C THR A 377 -21.94 6.31 8.90
N ARG A 378 -21.39 7.06 9.87
CA ARG A 378 -22.24 7.71 10.88
C ARG A 378 -23.27 8.66 10.29
N ALA A 379 -22.87 9.47 9.32
CA ALA A 379 -23.76 10.42 8.67
C ALA A 379 -24.82 9.71 7.82
N GLU A 380 -24.44 8.68 7.08
CA GLU A 380 -25.32 7.94 6.18
C GLU A 380 -26.44 7.21 6.92
N TYR A 381 -26.09 6.53 8.02
CA TYR A 381 -27.05 5.76 8.82
C TYR A 381 -27.60 6.52 10.03
N ASN A 382 -27.24 7.81 10.17
CA ASN A 382 -27.64 8.64 11.31
C ASN A 382 -27.35 7.98 12.68
N LEU A 383 -26.14 7.40 12.81
CA LEU A 383 -25.74 6.64 14.00
C LEU A 383 -25.43 7.57 15.18
N PRO A 384 -25.77 7.15 16.42
CA PRO A 384 -25.48 7.91 17.64
C PRO A 384 -23.98 8.24 17.80
N ALA A 385 -23.70 9.41 18.37
CA ALA A 385 -22.32 9.86 18.61
C ALA A 385 -21.58 8.98 19.63
N GLU A 386 -22.32 8.36 20.54
CA GLU A 386 -21.84 7.50 21.62
C GLU A 386 -21.34 6.13 21.14
N MET A 387 -21.74 5.68 19.95
CA MET A 387 -21.22 4.43 19.40
C MET A 387 -19.71 4.52 19.22
N THR A 388 -19.00 3.49 19.60
CA THR A 388 -17.57 3.34 19.33
C THR A 388 -17.30 3.18 17.84
N ASN A 389 -16.07 3.36 17.41
CA ASN A 389 -15.70 3.17 16.01
C ASN A 389 -15.88 1.71 15.56
N GLU A 390 -15.62 0.76 16.46
CA GLU A 390 -15.82 -0.67 16.25
C GLU A 390 -17.31 -1.01 16.04
N GLU A 391 -18.20 -0.43 16.85
CA GLU A 391 -19.64 -0.61 16.69
C GLU A 391 -20.14 -0.02 15.36
N VAL A 392 -19.62 1.13 14.93
CA VAL A 392 -19.94 1.73 13.63
C VAL A 392 -19.50 0.82 12.49
N LYS A 393 -18.30 0.26 12.57
CA LYS A 393 -17.80 -0.70 11.57
C LYS A 393 -18.64 -1.98 11.55
N ALA A 394 -18.98 -2.52 12.72
CA ALA A 394 -19.83 -3.70 12.82
C ALA A 394 -21.24 -3.44 12.23
N TYR A 395 -21.79 -2.25 12.46
CA TYR A 395 -23.05 -1.83 11.86
C TYR A 395 -22.94 -1.76 10.34
N ALA A 396 -21.90 -1.11 9.81
CA ALA A 396 -21.66 -1.04 8.38
C ALA A 396 -21.54 -2.44 7.76
N ASP A 397 -20.74 -3.33 8.36
CA ASP A 397 -20.56 -4.71 7.88
C ASP A 397 -21.88 -5.49 7.80
N ALA A 398 -22.75 -5.33 8.81
CA ALA A 398 -24.06 -6.00 8.84
C ALA A 398 -25.02 -5.53 7.72
N HIS A 399 -24.83 -4.30 7.18
CA HIS A 399 -25.70 -3.71 6.16
C HIS A 399 -25.05 -3.63 4.76
N LEU A 400 -23.87 -4.22 4.57
CA LEU A 400 -23.15 -4.15 3.29
C LEU A 400 -23.96 -4.72 2.12
N GLU A 401 -24.61 -5.85 2.31
CA GLU A 401 -25.36 -6.55 1.27
C GLU A 401 -26.67 -5.83 0.90
N GLU A 402 -27.21 -5.03 1.81
CA GLU A 402 -28.35 -4.15 1.52
C GLU A 402 -27.93 -3.02 0.58
N LYS A 403 -26.76 -2.45 0.85
CA LYS A 403 -26.21 -1.30 0.12
C LYS A 403 -25.56 -1.68 -1.22
N HIS A 404 -24.86 -2.82 -1.26
CA HIS A 404 -24.03 -3.23 -2.39
C HIS A 404 -24.62 -4.46 -3.09
N ALA A 405 -25.36 -4.22 -4.20
CA ALA A 405 -26.00 -5.30 -4.95
C ALA A 405 -25.04 -6.34 -5.52
N ASP A 406 -23.84 -5.90 -5.92
CA ASP A 406 -22.77 -6.78 -6.42
C ASP A 406 -22.23 -7.71 -5.31
N LEU A 407 -22.05 -7.20 -4.08
CA LEU A 407 -21.68 -8.01 -2.93
C LEU A 407 -22.79 -9.00 -2.56
N ARG A 408 -24.02 -8.52 -2.49
CA ARG A 408 -25.20 -9.37 -2.22
C ARG A 408 -25.29 -10.54 -3.20
N ASN A 409 -25.11 -10.26 -4.49
CA ASN A 409 -25.15 -11.29 -5.52
C ASN A 409 -23.98 -12.27 -5.40
N LEU A 410 -22.78 -11.77 -5.09
CA LEU A 410 -21.61 -12.61 -4.86
C LEU A 410 -21.76 -13.53 -3.63
N VAL A 411 -22.27 -12.99 -2.52
CA VAL A 411 -22.51 -13.79 -1.30
C VAL A 411 -23.58 -14.86 -1.57
N ARG A 412 -24.64 -14.50 -2.34
CA ARG A 412 -25.65 -15.48 -2.75
C ARG A 412 -25.07 -16.57 -3.65
N GLU A 413 -24.20 -16.21 -4.59
CA GLU A 413 -23.52 -17.18 -5.44
C GLU A 413 -22.67 -18.16 -4.62
N TYR A 414 -21.94 -17.69 -3.62
CA TYR A 414 -21.22 -18.56 -2.70
C TYR A 414 -22.16 -19.45 -1.89
N HIS A 415 -23.22 -18.88 -1.33
CA HIS A 415 -24.26 -19.61 -0.60
C HIS A 415 -24.78 -20.78 -1.43
N ASP A 416 -25.28 -20.49 -2.62
CA ASP A 416 -25.89 -21.48 -3.50
C ASP A 416 -24.82 -22.48 -4.05
N GLY A 417 -23.59 -22.01 -4.29
CA GLY A 417 -22.49 -22.86 -4.75
C GLY A 417 -22.09 -23.92 -3.72
N ILE A 418 -21.98 -23.56 -2.44
CA ILE A 418 -21.70 -24.50 -1.35
C ILE A 418 -22.81 -25.55 -1.26
N LEU A 419 -24.07 -25.12 -1.30
CA LEU A 419 -25.24 -26.00 -1.24
C LEU A 419 -25.28 -26.96 -2.44
N LEU A 420 -25.04 -26.46 -3.65
CA LEU A 420 -24.97 -27.27 -4.86
C LEU A 420 -23.89 -28.34 -4.75
N PHE A 421 -22.69 -27.96 -4.27
CA PHE A 421 -21.58 -28.87 -4.13
C PHE A 421 -21.89 -29.98 -3.12
N ASP A 422 -22.41 -29.61 -1.95
CA ASP A 422 -22.74 -30.57 -0.88
C ASP A 422 -23.78 -31.56 -1.33
N VAL A 423 -24.92 -31.12 -1.90
CA VAL A 423 -25.97 -32.05 -2.35
C VAL A 423 -25.48 -32.90 -3.53
N SER A 424 -24.67 -32.35 -4.44
CA SER A 424 -24.13 -33.13 -5.55
C SER A 424 -23.14 -34.20 -5.06
N LEU A 425 -22.32 -33.86 -4.07
CA LEU A 425 -21.38 -34.79 -3.45
C LEU A 425 -22.14 -35.96 -2.82
N ARG A 426 -23.14 -35.69 -1.97
CA ARG A 426 -23.87 -36.72 -1.21
C ARG A 426 -24.84 -37.52 -2.07
N GLU A 427 -25.59 -36.86 -2.94
CA GLU A 427 -26.67 -37.50 -3.67
C GLU A 427 -26.26 -38.14 -5.00
N VAL A 428 -25.13 -37.66 -5.59
CA VAL A 428 -24.68 -38.14 -6.88
C VAL A 428 -23.31 -38.82 -6.78
N TRP A 429 -22.25 -38.10 -6.39
CA TRP A 429 -20.88 -38.61 -6.52
C TRP A 429 -20.57 -39.70 -5.50
N ASP A 430 -20.95 -39.53 -4.24
CA ASP A 430 -20.73 -40.51 -3.19
C ASP A 430 -21.57 -41.75 -3.46
N LYS A 431 -22.82 -41.61 -3.91
CA LYS A 431 -23.67 -42.76 -4.26
C LYS A 431 -23.08 -43.51 -5.44
N ALA A 432 -22.68 -42.81 -6.50
CA ALA A 432 -22.06 -43.42 -7.67
C ALA A 432 -20.75 -44.14 -7.34
N ASN A 433 -19.90 -43.56 -6.47
CA ASN A 433 -18.64 -44.16 -6.06
C ASN A 433 -18.81 -45.42 -5.18
N LYS A 434 -19.91 -45.49 -4.43
CA LYS A 434 -20.22 -46.64 -3.54
C LYS A 434 -21.00 -47.74 -4.24
N ASP A 435 -21.68 -47.46 -5.34
CA ASP A 435 -22.49 -48.44 -6.11
C ASP A 435 -21.59 -49.22 -7.08
N THR A 436 -20.80 -50.14 -6.52
CA THR A 436 -19.88 -50.98 -7.30
C THR A 436 -20.63 -51.95 -8.25
N GLU A 437 -21.81 -52.39 -7.88
CA GLU A 437 -22.65 -53.28 -8.71
C GLU A 437 -23.25 -52.51 -9.90
N GLY A 438 -23.83 -51.35 -9.65
CA GLY A 438 -24.36 -50.47 -10.70
C GLY A 438 -23.28 -50.00 -11.67
N LEU A 439 -22.11 -49.61 -11.16
CA LEU A 439 -20.94 -49.26 -12.01
C LEU A 439 -20.50 -50.41 -12.90
N ALA A 440 -20.45 -51.66 -12.34
CA ALA A 440 -20.07 -52.81 -13.13
C ALA A 440 -21.13 -53.15 -14.18
N ALA A 441 -22.43 -53.05 -13.85
CA ALA A 441 -23.53 -53.27 -14.79
C ALA A 441 -23.53 -52.17 -15.92
N TYR A 442 -23.35 -50.91 -15.54
CA TYR A 442 -23.24 -49.79 -16.50
C TYR A 442 -22.06 -49.99 -17.44
N PHE A 443 -20.87 -50.29 -16.93
CA PHE A 443 -19.69 -50.55 -17.73
C PHE A 443 -19.91 -51.71 -18.71
N LYS A 444 -20.55 -52.80 -18.23
CA LYS A 444 -20.87 -53.95 -19.10
C LYS A 444 -21.82 -53.55 -20.24
N ALA A 445 -22.84 -52.75 -19.98
CA ALA A 445 -23.80 -52.29 -20.98
C ALA A 445 -23.16 -51.31 -21.98
N HIS A 446 -22.23 -50.46 -21.53
CA HIS A 446 -21.63 -49.39 -22.33
C HIS A 446 -20.17 -49.65 -22.70
N LYS A 447 -19.69 -50.87 -22.64
CA LYS A 447 -18.28 -51.23 -22.81
C LYS A 447 -17.63 -50.62 -24.09
N LYS A 448 -18.41 -50.47 -25.15
CA LYS A 448 -17.91 -49.88 -26.42
C LYS A 448 -17.51 -48.38 -26.26
N ALA A 449 -18.17 -47.64 -25.39
CA ALA A 449 -17.84 -46.22 -25.14
C ALA A 449 -16.52 -46.04 -24.36
N TYR A 450 -16.03 -47.10 -23.75
CA TYR A 450 -14.78 -47.13 -22.96
C TYR A 450 -13.66 -47.92 -23.64
N THR A 451 -13.78 -48.15 -24.93
CA THR A 451 -12.69 -48.75 -25.75
C THR A 451 -11.78 -47.64 -26.21
N TRP A 452 -10.51 -47.93 -26.28
CA TRP A 452 -9.52 -47.01 -26.78
C TRP A 452 -9.33 -47.23 -28.29
N ASP A 453 -9.18 -46.15 -29.02
CA ASP A 453 -8.99 -46.22 -30.46
C ASP A 453 -7.61 -46.80 -30.83
N GLU A 454 -6.65 -46.75 -29.93
CA GLU A 454 -5.31 -47.31 -30.10
C GLU A 454 -4.99 -48.33 -29.01
N PRO A 455 -4.17 -49.36 -29.37
CA PRO A 455 -3.71 -50.36 -28.39
C PRO A 455 -2.95 -49.73 -27.22
N ARG A 456 -3.23 -50.16 -26.01
CA ARG A 456 -2.50 -49.77 -24.79
C ARG A 456 -1.78 -50.98 -24.23
N TYR A 457 -0.56 -50.75 -23.75
CA TYR A 457 0.28 -51.80 -23.16
C TYR A 457 0.40 -51.57 -21.66
N LYS A 458 0.26 -52.66 -20.88
CA LYS A 458 0.56 -52.66 -19.44
C LYS A 458 1.92 -53.33 -19.26
N GLY A 459 2.86 -52.65 -18.64
CA GLY A 459 4.20 -53.17 -18.37
C GLY A 459 4.68 -52.77 -17.01
N TYR A 460 5.74 -53.40 -16.53
CA TYR A 460 6.48 -53.03 -15.34
C TYR A 460 7.85 -52.49 -15.78
N MET A 461 8.28 -51.38 -15.19
CA MET A 461 9.67 -51.00 -15.23
C MET A 461 10.44 -51.80 -14.16
N ILE A 462 11.48 -52.48 -14.55
CA ILE A 462 12.41 -53.20 -13.68
C ILE A 462 13.62 -52.29 -13.41
#